data_505fc5e9b239a9b3c3a4e9d0711fa6a5
#
_entry.id   505fc5e9b239a9b3c3a4e9d0711fa6a5
#
_cell.length_a   1.000
_cell.length_b   1.000
_cell.length_c   1.000
_cell.angle_alpha   90.00
_cell.angle_beta   90.00
_cell.angle_gamma   90.00
#
_symmetry.space_group_name_H-M   'P 1'
#
loop_
_entity.id
_entity.type
_entity.pdbx_description
1 polymer ?
#
loop_
_entity_poly.entity_id
_entity_poly.type
_entity_poly.pdbx_seq_one_letter_code
_entity_poly.pdbx_strand_id
1 'polypeptide(L)'
;CYGEDSMITQVRLGGAALLTVCCAVPALAENVLVNLEEPKDASLYSGISNLRGWAVAESGIAAVEIDIDGEYAFNVPMGGAREDVATAYPEFPDAGVSGFSMAYNYKGLPPGDYVFTARAISREGSVATQQATITVDRFVAEYIGDVSEVDTSTVTDVTFDEASLTLNGLTVEGRQWNVAMGFDTATQGFQITSISDAKPKDVDASCVASQWESGNYTLQQGEIERQFRVRLPEGYDPGKRHPLAVVFHGWGGGQGEFLNDVVVRAESDQRGYVLVAPLGLGEEEAGKQPASWSFSGSTTGLDGDGLNAAVDGDTVAICNDDDTNDYTYPSCDGVAANGCSWTQCTADDVAFAADLVAEVSANLCIDAQRVYAVGGSNGGMYVWDLGRDTRTAEIFTAVAAIIGLPHRGFLDPPVLEGGMPAISVTGTRDRTVPPGEWEQQTFTTTSDGDVYHYTGASAITRVWAEAQGCDTSVPAAPVDVGVANAECRGWSYCQTESQWPPVLDCRADMGHTYRLDWSWPLILDFFEQL
;
A
#
# COMPACT_ATOMS: atom_id res chain seq x y z
N CYS A 1 -57.65 -6.62 -24.63
CA CYS A 1 -58.89 -6.83 -25.36
C CYS A 1 -60.05 -6.49 -24.44
N TYR A 2 -60.81 -5.49 -24.84
CA TYR A 2 -62.28 -5.28 -24.79
C TYR A 2 -62.95 -5.54 -23.43
N GLY A 3 -63.78 -4.71 -22.89
CA GLY A 3 -64.63 -3.61 -23.41
C GLY A 3 -65.77 -3.39 -22.48
N GLU A 4 -66.16 -2.16 -22.43
CA GLU A 4 -67.55 -1.64 -22.43
C GLU A 4 -68.53 -2.02 -21.35
N ASP A 5 -68.95 -0.98 -20.71
CA ASP A 5 -70.20 -0.20 -20.77
C ASP A 5 -71.34 -0.70 -19.88
N SER A 6 -71.92 0.08 -19.04
CA SER A 6 -73.03 0.98 -19.16
C SER A 6 -73.77 1.25 -17.86
N MET A 7 -73.94 2.49 -17.59
CA MET A 7 -75.18 3.28 -17.39
C MET A 7 -76.11 3.02 -16.20
N ILE A 8 -76.27 4.12 -15.45
CA ILE A 8 -77.49 4.79 -14.96
C ILE A 8 -78.27 4.13 -13.82
N THR A 9 -78.37 4.82 -12.67
CA THR A 9 -79.60 5.50 -12.28
C THR A 9 -79.39 6.38 -11.04
N GLN A 10 -79.88 7.63 -11.12
CA GLN A 10 -79.97 8.62 -10.06
C GLN A 10 -80.99 8.23 -9.00
N VAL A 11 -80.67 8.49 -7.70
CA VAL A 11 -81.67 8.93 -6.75
C VAL A 11 -81.09 10.00 -5.84
N ARG A 12 -81.67 11.19 -5.85
CA ARG A 12 -81.44 12.28 -4.92
C ARG A 12 -82.09 11.96 -3.61
N LEU A 13 -81.35 12.23 -2.48
CA LEU A 13 -81.97 12.69 -1.24
C LEU A 13 -80.91 13.50 -0.46
N GLY A 14 -81.32 14.66 -0.04
CA GLY A 14 -80.42 15.70 0.54
C GLY A 14 -80.03 15.33 2.00
N GLY A 15 -78.84 15.70 2.33
CA GLY A 15 -78.30 15.76 3.66
C GLY A 15 -77.26 16.86 3.71
N ALA A 16 -77.51 17.91 4.47
CA ALA A 16 -76.61 19.00 4.73
C ALA A 16 -75.34 18.46 5.43
N ALA A 17 -74.22 18.36 4.73
CA ALA A 17 -72.94 18.10 5.36
C ALA A 17 -72.32 19.45 5.77
N LEU A 18 -72.19 19.66 7.07
CA LEU A 18 -71.37 20.70 7.67
C LEU A 18 -69.91 20.42 7.22
N LEU A 19 -69.38 21.20 6.29
CA LEU A 19 -67.95 21.25 6.03
C LEU A 19 -67.30 21.97 7.24
N THR A 20 -66.72 21.19 8.13
CA THR A 20 -65.74 21.72 9.09
C THR A 20 -64.45 21.98 8.27
N VAL A 21 -64.25 23.23 7.87
CA VAL A 21 -62.95 23.67 7.34
C VAL A 21 -61.98 23.67 8.51
N CYS A 22 -61.17 22.61 8.59
CA CYS A 22 -60.03 22.57 9.47
C CYS A 22 -58.99 23.55 8.85
N CYS A 23 -59.00 24.82 9.31
CA CYS A 23 -57.91 25.72 9.05
C CYS A 23 -56.67 25.10 9.70
N ALA A 24 -55.85 24.38 8.94
CA ALA A 24 -54.48 24.11 9.30
C ALA A 24 -53.77 25.47 9.33
N VAL A 25 -53.61 26.05 10.50
CA VAL A 25 -52.68 27.14 10.73
C VAL A 25 -51.30 26.56 10.38
N PRO A 26 -50.53 27.15 9.45
CA PRO A 26 -49.16 26.69 9.27
C PRO A 26 -48.47 26.87 10.62
N ALA A 27 -48.02 25.78 11.24
CA ALA A 27 -47.16 25.87 12.40
C ALA A 27 -45.94 26.68 11.94
N LEU A 28 -45.72 27.83 12.58
CA LEU A 28 -44.48 28.56 12.40
C LEU A 28 -43.35 27.58 12.75
N ALA A 29 -42.41 27.39 11.86
CA ALA A 29 -41.28 26.53 12.11
C ALA A 29 -40.56 27.02 13.36
N GLU A 30 -40.41 26.18 14.36
CA GLU A 30 -39.70 26.48 15.60
C GLU A 30 -38.26 26.90 15.28
N ASN A 31 -37.75 27.88 16.00
CA ASN A 31 -36.37 28.32 15.86
C ASN A 31 -35.44 27.32 16.60
N VAL A 32 -34.59 26.65 15.83
CA VAL A 32 -33.54 25.72 16.30
C VAL A 32 -32.20 26.21 15.80
N LEU A 33 -31.21 26.35 16.68
CA LEU A 33 -29.84 26.73 16.33
C LEU A 33 -28.88 25.62 16.77
N VAL A 34 -27.89 25.36 15.96
CA VAL A 34 -26.77 24.47 16.26
C VAL A 34 -25.47 25.08 15.81
N ASN A 35 -24.44 24.89 16.60
CA ASN A 35 -23.07 25.27 16.26
C ASN A 35 -22.13 24.12 16.56
N LEU A 36 -21.52 23.57 15.50
CA LEU A 36 -20.45 22.57 15.57
C LEU A 36 -19.11 23.30 15.67
N GLU A 37 -18.49 23.29 16.85
CA GLU A 37 -17.22 23.99 17.11
C GLU A 37 -16.01 23.14 16.78
N GLU A 38 -16.14 21.82 16.99
CA GLU A 38 -15.19 20.79 16.62
C GLU A 38 -15.98 19.53 16.17
N PRO A 39 -15.58 18.90 15.02
CA PRO A 39 -14.42 19.24 14.21
C PRO A 39 -14.59 20.59 13.50
N LYS A 40 -13.44 21.28 13.26
CA LYS A 40 -13.39 22.53 12.52
C LYS A 40 -13.37 22.26 11.02
N ASP A 41 -14.10 23.06 10.27
CA ASP A 41 -14.10 23.01 8.82
C ASP A 41 -12.69 23.21 8.24
N ALA A 42 -12.36 22.46 7.17
CA ALA A 42 -11.08 22.46 6.48
C ALA A 42 -9.86 22.14 7.37
N SER A 43 -10.04 21.35 8.44
CA SER A 43 -8.97 20.94 9.35
C SER A 43 -8.65 19.46 9.23
N LEU A 44 -7.41 19.10 9.53
CA LEU A 44 -6.93 17.71 9.57
C LEU A 44 -7.06 17.15 11.00
N TYR A 45 -7.50 15.91 11.09
CA TYR A 45 -7.58 15.14 12.33
C TYR A 45 -6.83 13.81 12.17
N SER A 46 -5.94 13.51 13.12
CA SER A 46 -5.05 12.34 13.05
C SER A 46 -5.05 11.48 14.33
N GLY A 47 -6.04 11.64 15.18
CA GLY A 47 -6.06 10.94 16.47
C GLY A 47 -7.37 11.12 17.23
N ILE A 48 -7.31 10.99 18.56
CA ILE A 48 -8.43 11.26 19.44
C ILE A 48 -8.47 12.77 19.71
N SER A 49 -9.58 13.40 19.36
CA SER A 49 -9.82 14.82 19.63
C SER A 49 -11.27 15.06 20.08
N ASN A 50 -11.60 16.31 20.37
CA ASN A 50 -12.96 16.65 20.75
C ASN A 50 -13.90 16.60 19.54
N LEU A 51 -15.14 16.21 19.81
CA LEU A 51 -16.30 16.50 18.99
C LEU A 51 -17.25 17.28 19.88
N ARG A 52 -17.46 18.58 19.60
CA ARG A 52 -18.23 19.46 20.48
C ARG A 52 -18.90 20.64 19.77
N GLY A 53 -19.86 21.18 20.48
CA GLY A 53 -20.60 22.38 20.07
C GLY A 53 -21.69 22.73 21.05
N TRP A 54 -22.69 23.45 20.57
CA TRP A 54 -23.90 23.75 21.33
C TRP A 54 -25.14 23.74 20.43
N ALA A 55 -26.30 23.52 21.04
CA ALA A 55 -27.58 23.58 20.35
C ALA A 55 -28.68 24.13 21.27
N VAL A 56 -29.55 24.98 20.73
CA VAL A 56 -30.71 25.54 21.44
C VAL A 56 -31.96 25.50 20.56
N ALA A 57 -33.13 25.41 21.19
CA ALA A 57 -34.43 25.43 20.53
C ALA A 57 -35.46 26.05 21.46
N GLU A 58 -36.54 26.65 20.93
CA GLU A 58 -37.62 27.25 21.73
C GLU A 58 -38.31 26.23 22.65
N SER A 59 -38.48 24.99 22.22
CA SER A 59 -39.00 23.87 23.03
C SER A 59 -37.91 23.13 23.83
N GLY A 60 -36.63 23.51 23.66
CA GLY A 60 -35.46 22.79 24.13
C GLY A 60 -35.04 21.66 23.19
N ILE A 61 -33.82 21.17 23.35
CA ILE A 61 -33.24 20.13 22.52
C ILE A 61 -33.57 18.74 23.07
N ALA A 62 -33.95 17.83 22.18
CA ALA A 62 -34.20 16.41 22.49
C ALA A 62 -32.93 15.57 22.27
N ALA A 63 -32.21 15.81 21.17
CA ALA A 63 -30.99 15.08 20.81
C ALA A 63 -30.09 15.91 19.90
N VAL A 64 -28.80 15.64 19.94
CA VAL A 64 -27.85 16.02 18.90
C VAL A 64 -27.26 14.74 18.31
N GLU A 65 -27.43 14.59 17.01
CA GLU A 65 -26.95 13.46 16.22
C GLU A 65 -25.80 13.90 15.33
N ILE A 66 -24.88 13.01 15.08
CA ILE A 66 -23.82 13.18 14.07
C ILE A 66 -24.09 12.23 12.92
N ASP A 67 -24.13 12.80 11.72
CA ASP A 67 -24.02 12.05 10.46
C ASP A 67 -22.60 12.25 9.92
N ILE A 68 -22.05 11.17 9.32
CA ILE A 68 -20.77 11.20 8.59
C ILE A 68 -21.11 10.84 7.14
N ASP A 69 -20.73 11.71 6.20
CA ASP A 69 -21.06 11.59 4.76
C ASP A 69 -22.55 11.35 4.47
N GLY A 70 -23.39 11.94 5.33
CA GLY A 70 -24.86 11.85 5.21
C GLY A 70 -25.49 10.61 5.84
N GLU A 71 -24.70 9.70 6.39
CA GLU A 71 -25.19 8.52 7.10
C GLU A 71 -25.13 8.76 8.62
N TYR A 72 -26.20 8.37 9.34
CA TYR A 72 -26.24 8.45 10.79
C TYR A 72 -25.11 7.64 11.44
N ALA A 73 -24.31 8.28 12.28
CA ALA A 73 -23.23 7.63 13.00
C ALA A 73 -23.57 7.38 14.47
N PHE A 74 -23.90 8.43 15.23
CA PHE A 74 -24.18 8.32 16.68
C PHE A 74 -24.81 9.59 17.27
N ASN A 75 -25.30 9.46 18.51
CA ASN A 75 -25.74 10.58 19.33
C ASN A 75 -24.61 11.13 20.21
N VAL A 76 -24.53 12.45 20.34
CA VAL A 76 -23.54 13.10 21.20
C VAL A 76 -24.14 13.41 22.59
N PRO A 77 -23.43 13.14 23.70
CA PRO A 77 -23.86 13.54 25.03
C PRO A 77 -24.04 15.05 25.15
N MET A 78 -25.14 15.48 25.79
CA MET A 78 -25.52 16.87 25.97
C MET A 78 -25.51 17.27 27.45
N GLY A 79 -25.64 18.56 27.75
CA GLY A 79 -25.74 19.12 29.09
C GLY A 79 -24.47 19.84 29.56
N GLY A 80 -23.53 20.06 28.67
CA GLY A 80 -22.31 20.86 28.96
C GLY A 80 -22.68 22.32 29.29
N ALA A 81 -22.02 22.88 30.33
CA ALA A 81 -22.22 24.28 30.73
C ALA A 81 -21.74 25.25 29.64
N ARG A 82 -22.61 26.24 29.28
CA ARG A 82 -22.38 27.25 28.21
C ARG A 82 -22.91 28.60 28.66
N GLU A 83 -22.20 29.25 29.58
CA GLU A 83 -22.54 30.62 30.03
C GLU A 83 -22.46 31.63 28.91
N ASP A 84 -21.59 31.43 27.93
CA ASP A 84 -21.47 32.21 26.72
C ASP A 84 -22.73 32.13 25.86
N VAL A 85 -23.29 30.94 25.65
CA VAL A 85 -24.55 30.73 24.92
C VAL A 85 -25.74 31.33 25.69
N ALA A 86 -25.80 31.12 27.01
CA ALA A 86 -26.84 31.72 27.85
C ALA A 86 -26.82 33.26 27.80
N THR A 87 -25.65 33.87 27.66
CA THR A 87 -25.51 35.32 27.51
C THR A 87 -25.91 35.80 26.12
N ALA A 88 -25.54 35.03 25.07
CA ALA A 88 -25.82 35.38 23.68
C ALA A 88 -27.27 35.11 23.26
N TYR A 89 -27.90 34.10 23.85
CA TYR A 89 -29.23 33.60 23.48
C TYR A 89 -30.11 33.39 24.72
N PRO A 90 -30.38 34.43 25.52
CA PRO A 90 -31.10 34.30 26.79
C PRO A 90 -32.59 33.91 26.63
N GLU A 91 -33.12 34.02 25.40
CA GLU A 91 -34.51 33.66 25.07
C GLU A 91 -34.76 32.18 24.98
N PHE A 92 -33.69 31.34 24.77
CA PHE A 92 -33.88 29.92 24.68
C PHE A 92 -33.78 29.25 26.05
N PRO A 93 -34.72 28.32 26.37
CA PRO A 93 -34.62 27.52 27.58
C PRO A 93 -33.36 26.63 27.48
N ASP A 94 -32.77 26.31 28.62
CA ASP A 94 -31.60 25.45 28.74
C ASP A 94 -30.31 25.95 28.03
N ALA A 95 -30.28 27.24 27.56
CA ALA A 95 -29.09 27.78 26.87
C ALA A 95 -27.79 27.66 27.70
N GLY A 96 -27.89 27.77 29.04
CA GLY A 96 -26.74 27.63 29.94
C GLY A 96 -26.18 26.19 30.06
N VAL A 97 -26.89 25.20 29.56
CA VAL A 97 -26.49 23.78 29.55
C VAL A 97 -26.63 23.17 28.16
N SER A 98 -26.49 24.02 27.13
CA SER A 98 -26.70 23.67 25.72
C SER A 98 -25.52 22.97 25.04
N GLY A 99 -24.41 22.82 25.75
CA GLY A 99 -23.21 22.17 25.20
C GLY A 99 -23.40 20.68 24.95
N PHE A 100 -22.88 20.23 23.82
CA PHE A 100 -22.68 18.81 23.54
C PHE A 100 -21.20 18.52 23.33
N SER A 101 -20.70 17.36 23.82
CA SER A 101 -19.29 17.00 23.64
C SER A 101 -19.00 15.53 23.93
N MET A 102 -18.01 15.01 23.20
CA MET A 102 -17.37 13.74 23.49
C MET A 102 -15.93 13.74 22.93
N ALA A 103 -15.12 12.81 23.41
CA ALA A 103 -13.88 12.43 22.74
C ALA A 103 -14.22 11.49 21.57
N TYR A 104 -13.71 11.79 20.39
CA TYR A 104 -13.90 10.96 19.21
C TYR A 104 -12.56 10.54 18.63
N ASN A 105 -12.41 9.25 18.27
CA ASN A 105 -11.21 8.74 17.61
C ASN A 105 -11.37 8.85 16.08
N TYR A 106 -10.88 9.94 15.53
CA TYR A 106 -10.91 10.18 14.09
C TYR A 106 -10.09 9.15 13.30
N LYS A 107 -9.06 8.55 13.89
CA LYS A 107 -8.27 7.46 13.25
C LYS A 107 -9.07 6.17 13.02
N GLY A 108 -10.24 6.03 13.61
CA GLY A 108 -11.17 4.93 13.29
C GLY A 108 -11.77 5.02 11.89
N LEU A 109 -11.65 6.18 11.23
CA LEU A 109 -11.99 6.38 9.83
C LEU A 109 -10.74 6.16 8.96
N PRO A 110 -10.86 5.56 7.76
CA PRO A 110 -9.77 5.53 6.78
C PRO A 110 -9.26 6.94 6.44
N PRO A 111 -8.02 7.11 5.96
CA PRO A 111 -7.56 8.39 5.43
C PRO A 111 -8.46 8.88 4.31
N GLY A 112 -8.82 10.17 4.33
CA GLY A 112 -9.71 10.78 3.35
C GLY A 112 -10.48 11.98 3.87
N ASP A 113 -11.30 12.59 3.01
CA ASP A 113 -12.15 13.71 3.36
C ASP A 113 -13.53 13.23 3.79
N TYR A 114 -14.07 13.82 4.86
CA TYR A 114 -15.35 13.48 5.46
C TYR A 114 -16.18 14.71 5.76
N VAL A 115 -17.49 14.61 5.58
CA VAL A 115 -18.45 15.63 5.97
C VAL A 115 -19.14 15.21 7.27
N PHE A 116 -18.78 15.89 8.37
CA PHE A 116 -19.46 15.74 9.65
C PHE A 116 -20.65 16.69 9.71
N THR A 117 -21.84 16.20 9.97
CA THR A 117 -23.08 17.00 10.12
C THR A 117 -23.62 16.84 11.52
N ALA A 118 -23.61 17.91 12.31
CA ALA A 118 -24.34 17.96 13.56
C ALA A 118 -25.82 18.29 13.28
N ARG A 119 -26.71 17.42 13.73
CA ARG A 119 -28.18 17.56 13.62
C ARG A 119 -28.76 17.78 15.00
N ALA A 120 -29.20 19.00 15.29
CA ALA A 120 -29.92 19.29 16.52
C ALA A 120 -31.42 19.07 16.32
N ILE A 121 -32.03 18.24 17.14
CA ILE A 121 -33.45 17.87 17.08
C ILE A 121 -34.12 18.47 18.31
N SER A 122 -35.11 19.33 18.11
CA SER A 122 -35.89 19.90 19.20
C SER A 122 -36.87 18.92 19.78
N ARG A 123 -37.42 19.23 20.96
CA ARG A 123 -38.48 18.39 21.58
C ARG A 123 -39.77 18.33 20.77
N GLU A 124 -40.00 19.29 19.88
CA GLU A 124 -41.12 19.30 18.94
C GLU A 124 -40.80 18.65 17.58
N GLY A 125 -39.56 18.16 17.39
CA GLY A 125 -39.11 17.44 16.21
C GLY A 125 -38.59 18.33 15.07
N SER A 126 -38.42 19.66 15.29
CA SER A 126 -37.76 20.52 14.34
C SER A 126 -36.26 20.26 14.34
N VAL A 127 -35.61 20.39 13.18
CA VAL A 127 -34.19 20.05 12.99
C VAL A 127 -33.42 21.21 12.43
N ALA A 128 -32.26 21.49 13.01
CA ALA A 128 -31.22 22.35 12.43
C ALA A 128 -29.94 21.55 12.23
N THR A 129 -29.16 21.92 11.22
CA THR A 129 -27.91 21.23 10.89
C THR A 129 -26.78 22.20 10.67
N GLN A 130 -25.56 21.78 11.03
CA GLN A 130 -24.31 22.43 10.63
C GLN A 130 -23.29 21.37 10.23
N GLN A 131 -22.51 21.68 9.20
CA GLN A 131 -21.53 20.78 8.64
C GLN A 131 -20.12 21.32 8.82
N ALA A 132 -19.17 20.39 8.89
CA ALA A 132 -17.75 20.66 8.76
C ALA A 132 -17.14 19.58 7.84
N THR A 133 -16.42 20.00 6.84
CA THR A 133 -15.62 19.10 5.98
C THR A 133 -14.22 19.01 6.57
N ILE A 134 -13.76 17.81 6.84
CA ILE A 134 -12.44 17.57 7.45
C ILE A 134 -11.66 16.56 6.65
N THR A 135 -10.35 16.61 6.76
CA THR A 135 -9.47 15.54 6.30
C THR A 135 -9.07 14.69 7.49
N VAL A 136 -9.25 13.37 7.38
CA VAL A 136 -8.67 12.40 8.31
C VAL A 136 -7.38 11.90 7.72
N ASP A 137 -6.32 11.95 8.51
CA ASP A 137 -5.03 11.34 8.16
C ASP A 137 -4.46 10.63 9.39
N ARG A 138 -3.67 9.57 9.15
CA ARG A 138 -3.13 8.76 10.23
C ARG A 138 -1.85 8.06 9.81
N PHE A 139 -1.06 7.64 10.78
CA PHE A 139 -0.06 6.60 10.58
C PHE A 139 -0.74 5.28 10.18
N VAL A 140 -0.01 4.21 9.99
CA VAL A 140 -0.58 2.96 9.46
C VAL A 140 -1.74 2.45 10.32
N ALA A 141 -1.54 2.27 11.63
CA ALA A 141 -2.56 1.70 12.51
C ALA A 141 -3.61 2.72 12.98
N GLU A 142 -4.83 2.22 13.22
CA GLU A 142 -5.90 3.00 13.86
C GLU A 142 -5.56 3.40 15.30
N TYR A 143 -4.71 2.63 15.97
CA TYR A 143 -4.31 2.87 17.35
C TYR A 143 -2.89 2.35 17.60
N ILE A 144 -1.99 3.24 18.01
CA ILE A 144 -0.62 2.89 18.42
C ILE A 144 -0.67 2.57 19.91
N GLY A 145 -0.47 1.31 20.25
CA GLY A 145 -0.62 0.79 21.63
C GLY A 145 0.65 0.87 22.47
N ASP A 146 1.81 0.89 21.82
CA ASP A 146 3.12 0.92 22.47
C ASP A 146 3.93 2.13 22.02
N VAL A 147 4.47 2.88 22.96
CA VAL A 147 5.31 4.04 22.68
C VAL A 147 6.62 3.67 21.97
N SER A 148 7.06 2.42 22.06
CA SER A 148 8.23 1.93 21.32
C SER A 148 8.02 1.87 19.80
N GLU A 149 6.77 1.92 19.34
CA GLU A 149 6.44 2.05 17.93
C GLU A 149 6.67 3.46 17.37
N VAL A 150 7.03 4.43 18.23
CA VAL A 150 7.35 5.81 17.85
C VAL A 150 8.81 6.09 18.19
N ASP A 151 9.66 6.13 17.17
CA ASP A 151 11.09 6.40 17.34
C ASP A 151 11.44 7.82 16.87
N THR A 152 11.58 8.72 17.84
CA THR A 152 11.96 10.12 17.58
C THR A 152 13.46 10.29 17.30
N SER A 153 14.29 9.27 17.56
CA SER A 153 15.74 9.34 17.29
C SER A 153 16.06 9.31 15.79
N THR A 154 15.10 8.86 14.98
CA THR A 154 15.23 8.82 13.52
C THR A 154 14.94 10.16 12.83
N VAL A 155 14.46 11.16 13.58
CA VAL A 155 14.22 12.51 13.02
C VAL A 155 15.53 13.09 12.52
N THR A 156 15.61 13.31 11.21
CA THR A 156 16.83 13.79 10.54
C THR A 156 16.95 15.30 10.53
N ASP A 157 15.79 16.00 10.53
CA ASP A 157 15.73 17.46 10.50
C ASP A 157 14.43 17.96 11.14
N VAL A 158 14.49 19.15 11.77
CA VAL A 158 13.30 19.84 12.28
C VAL A 158 13.27 21.24 11.69
N THR A 159 12.26 21.50 10.88
CA THR A 159 12.05 22.82 10.30
C THR A 159 11.01 23.60 11.12
N PHE A 160 11.17 24.90 11.21
CA PHE A 160 10.30 25.80 11.97
C PHE A 160 9.75 26.90 11.07
N ASP A 161 8.49 27.22 11.29
CA ASP A 161 7.81 28.42 10.76
C ASP A 161 7.17 29.16 11.94
N GLU A 162 6.58 30.34 11.72
CA GLU A 162 6.13 31.27 12.80
C GLU A 162 5.36 30.61 13.96
N ALA A 163 4.49 29.64 13.67
CA ALA A 163 3.69 28.93 14.69
C ALA A 163 3.59 27.42 14.43
N SER A 164 4.47 26.88 13.61
CA SER A 164 4.50 25.46 13.23
C SER A 164 5.91 24.88 13.27
N LEU A 165 5.97 23.58 13.37
CA LEU A 165 7.21 22.81 13.23
C LEU A 165 6.93 21.56 12.41
N THR A 166 7.93 21.09 11.66
CA THR A 166 7.85 19.83 10.92
C THR A 166 8.99 18.93 11.38
N LEU A 167 8.65 17.73 11.79
CA LEU A 167 9.59 16.64 12.06
C LEU A 167 9.78 15.85 10.78
N ASN A 168 10.98 15.82 10.24
CA ASN A 168 11.30 15.06 9.04
C ASN A 168 11.97 13.72 9.42
N GLY A 169 11.45 12.61 8.91
CA GLY A 169 12.00 11.27 9.14
C GLY A 169 11.63 10.65 10.49
N LEU A 170 10.52 11.07 11.12
CA LEU A 170 10.00 10.43 12.32
C LEU A 170 9.56 9.00 12.00
N THR A 171 10.13 7.99 12.66
CA THR A 171 9.67 6.60 12.49
C THR A 171 8.48 6.32 13.39
N VAL A 172 7.37 5.89 12.79
CA VAL A 172 6.18 5.40 13.48
C VAL A 172 5.77 4.08 12.85
N GLU A 173 5.64 3.03 13.67
CA GLU A 173 5.30 1.67 13.22
C GLU A 173 6.25 1.14 12.15
N GLY A 174 7.56 1.43 12.31
CA GLY A 174 8.62 0.99 11.39
C GLY A 174 8.70 1.77 10.08
N ARG A 175 7.84 2.77 9.87
CA ARG A 175 7.80 3.60 8.66
C ARG A 175 8.18 5.04 8.97
N GLN A 176 8.87 5.69 8.04
CA GLN A 176 9.31 7.08 8.21
C GLN A 176 8.27 8.08 7.68
N TRP A 177 8.04 9.13 8.46
CA TRP A 177 7.05 10.15 8.18
C TRP A 177 7.62 11.56 8.32
N ASN A 178 7.10 12.49 7.51
CA ASN A 178 7.22 13.92 7.77
C ASN A 178 5.93 14.38 8.45
N VAL A 179 6.05 14.90 9.67
CA VAL A 179 4.91 15.28 10.49
C VAL A 179 4.97 16.78 10.76
N ALA A 180 4.05 17.54 10.18
CA ALA A 180 3.90 18.96 10.50
C ALA A 180 2.92 19.14 11.66
N MET A 181 3.26 20.05 12.59
CA MET A 181 2.45 20.40 13.74
C MET A 181 2.33 21.92 13.84
N GLY A 182 1.09 22.41 14.03
CA GLY A 182 0.79 23.81 14.27
C GLY A 182 0.29 24.04 15.68
N PHE A 183 0.57 25.21 16.27
CA PHE A 183 0.03 25.57 17.56
C PHE A 183 -1.43 25.99 17.44
N ASP A 184 -2.33 25.25 18.09
CA ASP A 184 -3.76 25.59 18.15
C ASP A 184 -4.07 26.35 19.44
N THR A 185 -4.51 27.60 19.28
CA THR A 185 -4.87 28.48 20.41
C THR A 185 -6.12 28.02 21.16
N ALA A 186 -7.00 27.22 20.55
CA ALA A 186 -8.19 26.71 21.22
C ALA A 186 -7.88 25.55 22.15
N THR A 187 -6.96 24.68 21.77
CA THR A 187 -6.51 23.53 22.58
C THR A 187 -5.26 23.83 23.41
N GLN A 188 -4.62 25.00 23.19
CA GLN A 188 -3.38 25.44 23.85
C GLN A 188 -2.24 24.45 23.68
N GLY A 189 -2.14 23.78 22.50
CA GLY A 189 -1.14 22.77 22.23
C GLY A 189 -0.84 22.64 20.73
N PHE A 190 0.21 21.88 20.42
CA PHE A 190 0.51 21.53 19.04
C PHE A 190 -0.43 20.42 18.56
N GLN A 191 -1.01 20.63 17.39
CA GLN A 191 -1.83 19.64 16.70
C GLN A 191 -1.17 19.27 15.39
N ILE A 192 -1.27 18.00 14.97
CA ILE A 192 -0.80 17.56 13.68
C ILE A 192 -1.61 18.26 12.59
N THR A 193 -0.93 18.88 11.65
CA THR A 193 -1.52 19.59 10.51
C THR A 193 -1.26 18.89 9.18
N SER A 194 -0.26 18.01 9.10
CA SER A 194 -0.08 17.07 8.00
C SER A 194 0.76 15.88 8.44
N ILE A 195 0.46 14.73 7.84
CA ILE A 195 1.28 13.52 7.86
C ILE A 195 1.57 13.20 6.41
N SER A 196 2.81 13.06 6.04
CA SER A 196 3.21 12.61 4.72
C SER A 196 4.33 11.60 4.86
N ASP A 197 4.40 10.66 3.93
CA ASP A 197 5.54 9.78 3.87
C ASP A 197 6.81 10.63 3.88
N ALA A 198 7.73 10.31 4.79
CA ALA A 198 9.08 10.76 4.63
C ALA A 198 9.66 9.99 3.44
N LYS A 199 9.16 10.30 2.23
CA LYS A 199 9.99 10.01 1.07
C LYS A 199 11.34 10.63 1.41
N PRO A 200 12.46 9.93 1.21
CA PRO A 200 13.76 10.53 1.44
C PRO A 200 13.69 11.93 0.83
N LYS A 201 13.75 12.95 1.70
CA LYS A 201 13.70 14.34 1.26
C LYS A 201 14.57 14.39 0.03
N ASP A 202 14.10 15.06 -1.03
CA ASP A 202 15.02 15.63 -1.98
C ASP A 202 16.18 16.22 -1.18
N VAL A 203 17.14 15.35 -0.87
CA VAL A 203 18.41 15.83 -0.44
C VAL A 203 18.88 16.52 -1.70
N ASP A 204 18.71 17.83 -1.71
CA ASP A 204 19.53 18.71 -2.51
C ASP A 204 20.97 18.62 -1.96
N ALA A 205 21.37 17.41 -1.61
CA ALA A 205 22.72 16.99 -1.53
C ALA A 205 23.16 17.03 -2.99
N SER A 206 23.78 18.15 -3.35
CA SER A 206 24.61 18.23 -4.54
C SER A 206 25.15 16.83 -4.81
N CYS A 207 24.73 16.21 -5.93
CA CYS A 207 25.28 14.92 -6.33
C CYS A 207 26.77 14.97 -6.07
N VAL A 208 27.24 14.23 -5.10
CA VAL A 208 28.67 14.15 -4.80
C VAL A 208 29.28 13.65 -6.09
N ALA A 209 30.35 14.31 -6.57
CA ALA A 209 30.97 13.93 -7.81
C ALA A 209 31.18 12.42 -7.79
N SER A 210 30.50 11.71 -8.69
CA SER A 210 30.50 10.24 -8.74
C SER A 210 31.94 9.76 -8.72
N GLN A 211 32.23 8.84 -7.81
CA GLN A 211 33.54 8.24 -7.68
C GLN A 211 33.65 6.91 -8.42
N TRP A 212 32.50 6.39 -8.89
CA TRP A 212 32.44 5.10 -9.56
C TRP A 212 32.25 5.23 -11.07
N GLU A 213 32.89 4.29 -11.76
CA GLU A 213 32.70 4.03 -13.18
C GLU A 213 31.99 2.69 -13.37
N SER A 214 31.65 2.33 -14.62
CA SER A 214 31.18 0.97 -14.92
C SER A 214 32.26 -0.05 -14.56
N GLY A 215 31.95 -1.02 -13.71
CA GLY A 215 32.94 -1.98 -13.21
C GLY A 215 32.39 -2.97 -12.19
N ASN A 216 33.30 -3.80 -11.64
CA ASN A 216 33.01 -4.74 -10.58
C ASN A 216 33.41 -4.13 -9.23
N TYR A 217 32.56 -4.34 -8.24
CA TYR A 217 32.72 -3.84 -6.89
C TYR A 217 32.40 -4.91 -5.87
N THR A 218 32.77 -4.69 -4.63
CA THR A 218 32.43 -5.56 -3.51
C THR A 218 31.82 -4.76 -2.36
N LEU A 219 30.95 -5.39 -1.59
CA LEU A 219 30.33 -4.88 -0.39
C LEU A 219 30.52 -5.90 0.73
N GLN A 220 30.91 -5.44 1.90
CA GLN A 220 31.08 -6.29 3.07
C GLN A 220 29.75 -6.40 3.83
N GLN A 221 29.19 -7.63 3.90
CA GLN A 221 28.00 -7.96 4.68
C GLN A 221 28.42 -8.84 5.87
N GLY A 222 28.64 -8.26 7.03
CA GLY A 222 29.23 -8.98 8.15
C GLY A 222 30.62 -9.52 7.80
N GLU A 223 30.81 -10.84 7.86
CA GLU A 223 32.06 -11.53 7.46
C GLU A 223 32.10 -11.95 5.98
N ILE A 224 31.01 -11.73 5.23
CA ILE A 224 30.87 -12.16 3.83
C ILE A 224 31.16 -11.00 2.88
N GLU A 225 32.08 -11.21 1.94
CA GLU A 225 32.29 -10.28 0.83
C GLU A 225 31.30 -10.60 -0.30
N ARG A 226 30.42 -9.65 -0.64
CA ARG A 226 29.43 -9.75 -1.70
C ARG A 226 29.91 -8.98 -2.93
N GLN A 227 29.79 -9.61 -4.08
CA GLN A 227 30.22 -9.01 -5.36
C GLN A 227 29.04 -8.43 -6.11
N PHE A 228 29.25 -7.29 -6.77
CA PHE A 228 28.26 -6.70 -7.67
C PHE A 228 28.96 -5.97 -8.83
N ARG A 229 28.21 -5.80 -9.92
CA ARG A 229 28.67 -5.09 -11.11
C ARG A 229 27.79 -3.88 -11.35
N VAL A 230 28.42 -2.73 -11.58
CA VAL A 230 27.76 -1.47 -11.94
C VAL A 230 27.93 -1.22 -13.43
N ARG A 231 26.86 -0.78 -14.09
CA ARG A 231 26.89 -0.26 -15.44
C ARG A 231 26.20 1.10 -15.46
N LEU A 232 26.99 2.12 -15.78
CA LEU A 232 26.48 3.48 -16.01
C LEU A 232 25.91 3.57 -17.44
N PRO A 233 24.82 4.32 -17.68
CA PRO A 233 24.28 4.54 -19.00
C PRO A 233 25.25 5.37 -19.86
N GLU A 234 25.13 5.25 -21.18
CA GLU A 234 25.89 6.10 -22.10
C GLU A 234 25.55 7.59 -21.85
N GLY A 235 26.56 8.41 -21.66
CA GLY A 235 26.38 9.82 -21.34
C GLY A 235 25.95 10.08 -19.88
N TYR A 236 26.25 9.18 -18.96
CA TYR A 236 26.02 9.40 -17.53
C TYR A 236 26.56 10.76 -17.08
N ASP A 237 25.72 11.56 -16.45
CA ASP A 237 26.07 12.88 -15.90
C ASP A 237 26.04 12.81 -14.37
N PRO A 238 27.19 12.87 -13.68
CA PRO A 238 27.25 12.82 -12.23
C PRO A 238 26.56 14.01 -11.53
N GLY A 239 26.21 15.05 -12.27
CA GLY A 239 25.44 16.20 -11.78
C GLY A 239 23.92 16.04 -11.89
N LYS A 240 23.44 14.93 -12.43
CA LYS A 240 22.02 14.62 -12.59
C LYS A 240 21.64 13.35 -11.88
N ARG A 241 20.42 13.32 -11.35
CA ARG A 241 19.86 12.11 -10.74
C ARG A 241 19.46 11.12 -11.83
N HIS A 242 19.87 9.88 -11.64
CA HIS A 242 19.59 8.77 -12.54
C HIS A 242 18.71 7.72 -11.88
N PRO A 243 17.74 7.12 -12.61
CA PRO A 243 17.02 5.95 -12.11
C PRO A 243 17.98 4.78 -11.93
N LEU A 244 17.72 3.95 -10.92
CA LEU A 244 18.48 2.75 -10.62
C LEU A 244 17.61 1.51 -10.86
N ALA A 245 18.13 0.54 -11.61
CA ALA A 245 17.56 -0.81 -11.64
C ALA A 245 18.59 -1.81 -11.09
N VAL A 246 18.25 -2.44 -9.97
CA VAL A 246 19.03 -3.56 -9.42
C VAL A 246 18.47 -4.85 -10.03
N VAL A 247 19.33 -5.62 -10.72
CA VAL A 247 18.92 -6.78 -11.51
C VAL A 247 19.46 -8.08 -10.91
N PHE A 248 18.57 -8.98 -10.54
CA PHE A 248 18.87 -10.21 -9.83
C PHE A 248 18.76 -11.41 -10.78
N HIS A 249 19.86 -12.14 -10.94
CA HIS A 249 19.95 -13.30 -11.83
C HIS A 249 19.16 -14.51 -11.33
N GLY A 250 18.92 -15.50 -12.20
CA GLY A 250 18.32 -16.76 -11.85
C GLY A 250 19.26 -17.70 -11.09
N TRP A 251 18.73 -18.86 -10.66
CA TRP A 251 19.50 -19.89 -9.98
C TRP A 251 20.67 -20.40 -10.85
N GLY A 252 21.86 -20.37 -10.30
CA GLY A 252 23.08 -20.72 -11.03
C GLY A 252 23.53 -19.69 -12.05
N GLY A 253 22.86 -18.56 -12.13
CA GLY A 253 23.19 -17.47 -13.02
C GLY A 253 24.30 -16.55 -12.50
N GLY A 254 24.37 -15.34 -13.06
CA GLY A 254 25.35 -14.36 -12.65
C GLY A 254 25.09 -12.96 -13.22
N GLN A 255 25.95 -12.04 -12.85
CA GLN A 255 25.87 -10.60 -13.17
C GLN A 255 25.71 -10.28 -14.68
N GLY A 256 26.11 -11.22 -15.55
CA GLY A 256 26.01 -11.05 -17.00
C GLY A 256 24.65 -11.31 -17.62
N GLU A 257 23.71 -11.96 -16.91
CA GLU A 257 22.42 -12.31 -17.48
C GLU A 257 21.66 -11.11 -18.05
N PHE A 258 21.61 -10.01 -17.28
CA PHE A 258 21.02 -8.76 -17.71
C PHE A 258 22.06 -7.82 -18.37
N LEU A 259 23.20 -7.60 -17.72
CA LEU A 259 24.15 -6.59 -18.15
C LEU A 259 24.85 -6.89 -19.50
N ASN A 260 24.85 -8.13 -19.96
CA ASN A 260 25.43 -8.49 -21.26
C ASN A 260 24.39 -8.49 -22.39
N ASP A 261 23.08 -8.41 -22.08
CA ASP A 261 22.03 -8.35 -23.08
C ASP A 261 22.07 -7.01 -23.83
N VAL A 262 21.87 -7.08 -25.15
CA VAL A 262 22.01 -5.89 -26.02
C VAL A 262 20.81 -4.95 -25.90
N VAL A 263 19.61 -5.50 -25.68
CA VAL A 263 18.37 -4.70 -25.53
C VAL A 263 18.36 -4.04 -24.16
N VAL A 264 18.72 -4.78 -23.10
CA VAL A 264 18.85 -4.23 -21.74
C VAL A 264 19.80 -3.02 -21.75
N ARG A 265 20.96 -3.14 -22.41
CA ARG A 265 21.91 -2.02 -22.50
C ARG A 265 21.35 -0.84 -23.28
N ALA A 266 20.80 -1.09 -24.47
CA ALA A 266 20.31 -0.03 -25.35
C ALA A 266 19.17 0.77 -24.72
N GLU A 267 18.17 0.06 -24.14
CA GLU A 267 17.05 0.71 -23.47
C GLU A 267 17.48 1.49 -22.22
N SER A 268 18.40 0.91 -21.43
CA SER A 268 18.91 1.58 -20.24
C SER A 268 19.75 2.81 -20.58
N ASP A 269 20.53 2.76 -21.66
CA ASP A 269 21.29 3.91 -22.16
C ASP A 269 20.35 5.03 -22.63
N GLN A 270 19.31 4.67 -23.40
CA GLN A 270 18.35 5.63 -23.93
C GLN A 270 17.57 6.34 -22.81
N ARG A 271 17.23 5.64 -21.72
CA ARG A 271 16.40 6.14 -20.61
C ARG A 271 17.24 6.62 -19.42
N GLY A 272 18.55 6.48 -19.47
CA GLY A 272 19.48 6.96 -18.45
C GLY A 272 19.54 6.12 -17.17
N TYR A 273 19.18 4.82 -17.22
CA TYR A 273 19.22 3.95 -16.05
C TYR A 273 20.64 3.52 -15.69
N VAL A 274 21.00 3.69 -14.43
CA VAL A 274 22.10 2.97 -13.82
C VAL A 274 21.65 1.54 -13.55
N LEU A 275 22.44 0.56 -13.99
CA LEU A 275 22.18 -0.85 -13.73
C LEU A 275 23.17 -1.40 -12.71
N VAL A 276 22.68 -2.14 -11.73
CA VAL A 276 23.48 -2.84 -10.73
C VAL A 276 23.09 -4.30 -10.71
N ALA A 277 24.04 -5.18 -10.95
CA ALA A 277 23.84 -6.62 -10.93
C ALA A 277 24.69 -7.26 -9.83
N PRO A 278 24.14 -7.54 -8.67
CA PRO A 278 24.84 -8.32 -7.65
C PRO A 278 24.94 -9.78 -8.04
N LEU A 279 25.86 -10.49 -7.37
CA LEU A 279 26.04 -11.93 -7.47
C LEU A 279 25.47 -12.62 -6.23
N GLY A 280 24.54 -13.55 -6.44
CA GLY A 280 24.01 -14.40 -5.40
C GLY A 280 25.09 -15.31 -4.81
N LEU A 281 24.85 -15.82 -3.62
CA LEU A 281 25.80 -16.73 -2.97
C LEU A 281 25.59 -18.16 -3.42
N GLY A 282 26.70 -18.85 -3.65
CA GLY A 282 26.80 -20.29 -3.85
C GLY A 282 27.70 -20.89 -2.77
N GLU A 283 27.77 -22.23 -2.72
CA GLU A 283 28.64 -22.96 -1.81
C GLU A 283 29.58 -23.89 -2.57
N GLU A 284 30.89 -23.76 -2.37
CA GLU A 284 31.89 -24.49 -3.11
C GLU A 284 32.21 -25.89 -2.52
N GLU A 285 31.98 -26.10 -1.22
CA GLU A 285 32.45 -27.31 -0.52
C GLU A 285 31.69 -28.60 -0.86
N ALA A 286 30.42 -28.53 -1.24
CA ALA A 286 29.56 -29.69 -1.52
C ALA A 286 29.39 -29.99 -3.01
N GLY A 287 30.36 -29.65 -3.83
CA GLY A 287 30.31 -29.99 -5.25
C GLY A 287 29.67 -28.90 -6.14
N LYS A 288 29.84 -27.66 -5.80
CA LYS A 288 29.41 -26.47 -6.54
C LYS A 288 27.89 -26.24 -6.47
N GLN A 289 27.40 -25.90 -5.30
CA GLN A 289 26.02 -25.43 -5.19
C GLN A 289 25.91 -24.07 -5.88
N PRO A 290 24.96 -23.93 -6.81
CA PRO A 290 24.84 -22.72 -7.63
C PRO A 290 24.57 -21.44 -6.83
N ALA A 291 25.04 -20.30 -7.36
CA ALA A 291 24.70 -18.99 -6.85
C ALA A 291 23.18 -18.76 -6.90
N SER A 292 22.62 -18.26 -5.81
CA SER A 292 21.17 -18.10 -5.63
C SER A 292 20.83 -16.98 -4.67
N TRP A 293 19.57 -16.63 -4.63
CA TRP A 293 18.98 -15.63 -3.72
C TRP A 293 18.07 -16.32 -2.72
N SER A 294 18.32 -16.11 -1.43
CA SER A 294 17.45 -16.55 -0.36
C SER A 294 16.30 -15.57 -0.16
N PHE A 295 15.10 -16.08 -0.08
CA PHE A 295 13.88 -15.34 0.19
C PHE A 295 12.98 -16.16 1.14
N SER A 296 11.97 -15.54 1.73
CA SER A 296 11.05 -16.23 2.62
C SER A 296 10.44 -17.47 1.97
N GLY A 297 10.64 -18.63 2.57
CA GLY A 297 10.18 -19.92 2.05
C GLY A 297 11.08 -20.60 1.03
N SER A 298 12.23 -20.00 0.63
CA SER A 298 13.12 -20.63 -0.35
C SER A 298 13.91 -21.81 0.20
N THR A 299 14.15 -21.83 1.49
CA THR A 299 15.03 -22.77 2.14
C THR A 299 14.38 -23.46 3.34
N THR A 300 13.75 -22.67 4.22
CA THR A 300 13.22 -23.16 5.49
C THR A 300 11.69 -23.31 5.49
N GLY A 301 11.02 -22.92 4.40
CA GLY A 301 9.58 -22.69 4.45
C GLY A 301 9.24 -21.46 5.31
N LEU A 302 7.99 -21.05 5.34
CA LEU A 302 7.55 -19.91 6.14
C LEU A 302 7.48 -20.23 7.64
N ASP A 303 7.29 -21.48 8.01
CA ASP A 303 7.25 -21.98 9.39
C ASP A 303 8.62 -22.48 9.90
N GLY A 304 9.66 -22.44 9.06
CA GLY A 304 11.03 -22.79 9.42
C GLY A 304 11.38 -24.27 9.38
N ASP A 305 10.50 -25.16 8.93
CA ASP A 305 10.79 -26.59 8.80
C ASP A 305 11.28 -27.02 7.41
N GLY A 306 11.32 -26.09 6.46
CA GLY A 306 11.88 -26.28 5.12
C GLY A 306 11.00 -27.05 4.15
N LEU A 307 10.15 -27.94 4.61
CA LEU A 307 9.26 -28.75 3.78
C LEU A 307 7.85 -28.21 3.70
N ASN A 308 7.41 -27.48 4.70
CA ASN A 308 6.04 -27.07 4.88
C ASN A 308 5.93 -25.56 4.96
N ALA A 309 4.82 -25.05 4.46
CA ALA A 309 4.42 -23.65 4.61
C ALA A 309 2.98 -23.57 5.13
N ALA A 310 2.68 -22.58 5.92
CA ALA A 310 1.32 -22.31 6.35
C ALA A 310 0.51 -21.71 5.19
N VAL A 311 -0.68 -22.23 4.95
CA VAL A 311 -1.64 -21.68 4.00
C VAL A 311 -3.02 -21.74 4.66
N ASP A 312 -3.66 -20.61 4.88
CA ASP A 312 -4.96 -20.50 5.56
C ASP A 312 -5.01 -21.24 6.92
N GLY A 313 -3.87 -21.29 7.63
CA GLY A 313 -3.72 -21.97 8.91
C GLY A 313 -3.44 -23.48 8.82
N ASP A 314 -3.37 -24.02 7.62
CA ASP A 314 -2.99 -25.43 7.40
C ASP A 314 -1.53 -25.52 6.91
N THR A 315 -0.79 -26.48 7.41
CA THR A 315 0.58 -26.75 6.94
C THR A 315 0.53 -27.54 5.63
N VAL A 316 1.15 -27.00 4.58
CA VAL A 316 1.20 -27.64 3.25
C VAL A 316 2.64 -27.77 2.77
N ALA A 317 2.95 -28.89 2.10
CA ALA A 317 4.29 -29.12 1.56
C ALA A 317 4.64 -28.12 0.46
N ILE A 318 5.87 -27.60 0.43
CA ILE A 318 6.39 -26.73 -0.63
C ILE A 318 7.10 -27.52 -1.74
N CYS A 319 7.50 -28.76 -1.47
CA CYS A 319 7.98 -29.72 -2.47
C CYS A 319 7.56 -31.14 -2.11
N ASN A 320 7.70 -32.05 -3.05
CA ASN A 320 7.55 -33.50 -2.79
C ASN A 320 8.90 -34.09 -2.41
N ASP A 321 9.02 -34.59 -1.17
CA ASP A 321 10.25 -35.12 -0.58
C ASP A 321 10.85 -36.32 -1.41
N ASP A 322 10.00 -37.18 -1.95
CA ASP A 322 10.43 -38.34 -2.72
C ASP A 322 10.89 -38.02 -4.15
N ASP A 323 10.56 -36.87 -4.70
CA ASP A 323 10.73 -36.52 -6.11
C ASP A 323 11.63 -35.28 -6.33
N THR A 324 12.10 -34.63 -5.27
CA THR A 324 12.97 -33.46 -5.35
C THR A 324 14.43 -33.86 -5.45
N ASN A 325 15.20 -33.10 -6.23
CA ASN A 325 16.66 -33.26 -6.22
C ASN A 325 17.21 -32.79 -4.88
N ASP A 326 18.21 -33.51 -4.39
CA ASP A 326 18.95 -33.15 -3.19
C ASP A 326 19.86 -31.94 -3.46
N TYR A 327 19.27 -30.76 -3.48
CA TYR A 327 20.05 -29.54 -3.44
C TYR A 327 20.41 -29.25 -1.98
N THR A 328 21.42 -29.90 -1.48
CA THR A 328 21.89 -29.69 -0.11
C THR A 328 22.94 -28.59 -0.09
N TYR A 329 22.58 -27.43 0.50
CA TYR A 329 23.53 -26.42 0.85
C TYR A 329 24.03 -26.67 2.27
N PRO A 330 25.35 -26.88 2.49
CA PRO A 330 25.90 -27.14 3.82
C PRO A 330 25.52 -26.11 4.87
N SER A 331 25.35 -24.85 4.47
CA SER A 331 24.89 -23.77 5.37
C SER A 331 23.48 -23.99 5.92
N CYS A 332 22.70 -24.86 5.31
CA CYS A 332 21.33 -25.16 5.72
C CYS A 332 21.24 -26.39 6.64
N ASP A 333 22.37 -27.01 6.98
CA ASP A 333 22.39 -28.15 7.88
C ASP A 333 21.79 -27.80 9.25
N GLY A 334 20.74 -28.48 9.65
CA GLY A 334 20.01 -28.26 10.89
C GLY A 334 19.11 -27.00 10.90
N VAL A 335 19.01 -26.30 9.78
CA VAL A 335 18.15 -25.11 9.61
C VAL A 335 16.97 -25.44 8.71
N ALA A 336 17.19 -26.19 7.65
CA ALA A 336 16.18 -26.55 6.67
C ALA A 336 16.12 -28.06 6.46
N ALA A 337 14.96 -28.57 6.04
CA ALA A 337 14.81 -29.95 5.65
C ALA A 337 15.52 -30.24 4.31
N ASN A 338 16.12 -31.39 4.19
CA ASN A 338 16.76 -31.85 2.94
C ASN A 338 15.73 -31.96 1.81
N GLY A 339 16.18 -31.68 0.59
CA GLY A 339 15.39 -31.82 -0.63
C GLY A 339 14.59 -30.59 -1.05
N CYS A 340 14.15 -29.76 -0.13
CA CYS A 340 13.48 -28.49 -0.44
C CYS A 340 14.40 -27.26 -0.41
N SER A 341 15.60 -27.40 0.18
CA SER A 341 16.60 -26.32 0.23
C SER A 341 17.38 -26.24 -1.08
N TRP A 342 17.15 -25.18 -1.83
CA TRP A 342 17.87 -24.94 -3.08
C TRP A 342 18.53 -23.55 -3.13
N THR A 343 18.61 -22.88 -1.97
CA THR A 343 19.37 -21.65 -1.75
C THR A 343 20.21 -21.79 -0.49
N GLN A 344 21.23 -20.93 -0.35
CA GLN A 344 22.08 -20.92 0.83
C GLN A 344 21.33 -20.34 2.06
N CYS A 345 21.80 -20.67 3.27
CA CYS A 345 21.24 -20.25 4.56
C CYS A 345 22.18 -19.35 5.37
N THR A 346 23.29 -18.86 4.80
CA THR A 346 24.33 -18.14 5.54
C THR A 346 24.10 -16.65 5.62
N ALA A 347 23.41 -16.04 4.64
CA ALA A 347 23.28 -14.61 4.53
C ALA A 347 21.81 -14.18 4.39
N ASP A 348 21.53 -13.00 4.91
CA ASP A 348 20.28 -12.28 4.71
C ASP A 348 20.37 -11.46 3.43
N ASP A 349 19.86 -12.01 2.32
CA ASP A 349 19.90 -11.36 1.02
C ASP A 349 19.00 -10.09 0.97
N VAL A 350 17.95 -10.02 1.79
CA VAL A 350 17.10 -8.83 1.87
C VAL A 350 17.87 -7.66 2.50
N ALA A 351 18.57 -7.90 3.61
CA ALA A 351 19.45 -6.88 4.19
C ALA A 351 20.57 -6.47 3.21
N PHE A 352 21.13 -7.46 2.48
CA PHE A 352 22.13 -7.16 1.44
C PHE A 352 21.60 -6.24 0.35
N ALA A 353 20.36 -6.41 -0.11
CA ALA A 353 19.78 -5.53 -1.13
C ALA A 353 19.64 -4.09 -0.62
N ALA A 354 19.26 -3.90 0.65
CA ALA A 354 19.20 -2.59 1.28
C ALA A 354 20.58 -1.93 1.36
N ASP A 355 21.58 -2.66 1.87
CA ASP A 355 22.96 -2.19 1.98
C ASP A 355 23.56 -1.85 0.60
N LEU A 356 23.24 -2.67 -0.41
CA LEU A 356 23.71 -2.46 -1.80
C LEU A 356 23.15 -1.14 -2.37
N VAL A 357 21.86 -0.86 -2.22
CA VAL A 357 21.27 0.39 -2.71
C VAL A 357 21.84 1.58 -1.95
N ALA A 358 22.05 1.47 -0.65
CA ALA A 358 22.68 2.52 0.15
C ALA A 358 24.12 2.80 -0.33
N GLU A 359 24.94 1.78 -0.57
CA GLU A 359 26.31 1.90 -1.06
C GLU A 359 26.35 2.51 -2.47
N VAL A 360 25.47 2.08 -3.38
CA VAL A 360 25.34 2.63 -4.73
C VAL A 360 24.97 4.10 -4.68
N SER A 361 23.99 4.46 -3.85
CA SER A 361 23.50 5.83 -3.71
C SER A 361 24.52 6.77 -3.05
N ALA A 362 25.41 6.24 -2.21
CA ALA A 362 26.51 7.00 -1.62
C ALA A 362 27.62 7.35 -2.65
N ASN A 363 27.73 6.58 -3.74
CA ASN A 363 28.80 6.70 -4.72
C ASN A 363 28.34 7.18 -6.10
N LEU A 364 27.05 7.15 -6.39
CA LEU A 364 26.44 7.57 -7.64
C LEU A 364 25.26 8.51 -7.39
N CYS A 365 24.98 9.39 -8.34
CA CYS A 365 23.85 10.30 -8.26
C CYS A 365 22.54 9.56 -8.63
N ILE A 366 21.95 8.87 -7.69
CA ILE A 366 20.72 8.10 -7.87
C ILE A 366 19.49 8.93 -7.47
N ASP A 367 18.42 8.79 -8.25
CA ASP A 367 17.09 9.29 -7.91
C ASP A 367 16.42 8.31 -6.96
N ALA A 368 16.33 8.66 -5.69
CA ALA A 368 15.74 7.82 -4.67
C ALA A 368 14.25 7.48 -4.89
N GLN A 369 13.57 8.24 -5.76
CA GLN A 369 12.17 7.95 -6.12
C GLN A 369 12.05 7.01 -7.32
N ARG A 370 13.17 6.66 -7.96
CA ARG A 370 13.23 5.79 -9.14
C ARG A 370 14.26 4.68 -8.94
N VAL A 371 14.07 3.90 -7.86
CA VAL A 371 14.88 2.73 -7.52
C VAL A 371 14.02 1.49 -7.70
N TYR A 372 14.44 0.59 -8.57
CA TYR A 372 13.65 -0.55 -8.99
C TYR A 372 14.41 -1.87 -8.81
N ALA A 373 13.69 -2.93 -8.46
CA ALA A 373 14.23 -4.28 -8.41
C ALA A 373 13.65 -5.13 -9.56
N VAL A 374 14.50 -5.73 -10.37
CA VAL A 374 14.10 -6.65 -11.45
C VAL A 374 14.78 -7.99 -11.22
N GLY A 375 14.04 -9.09 -11.28
CA GLY A 375 14.61 -10.42 -11.11
C GLY A 375 14.11 -11.42 -12.12
N GLY A 376 14.98 -12.35 -12.50
CA GLY A 376 14.65 -13.48 -13.36
C GLY A 376 14.65 -14.82 -12.60
N SER A 377 13.65 -15.68 -12.79
CA SER A 377 13.54 -16.99 -12.15
C SER A 377 13.70 -16.89 -10.62
N ASN A 378 14.72 -17.48 -10.01
CA ASN A 378 15.00 -17.33 -8.57
C ASN A 378 15.14 -15.85 -8.15
N GLY A 379 15.80 -15.01 -8.94
CA GLY A 379 15.84 -13.57 -8.71
C GLY A 379 14.44 -12.92 -8.80
N GLY A 380 13.57 -13.44 -9.67
CA GLY A 380 12.18 -13.02 -9.79
C GLY A 380 11.32 -13.45 -8.59
N MET A 381 11.60 -14.58 -7.96
CA MET A 381 10.98 -14.99 -6.70
C MET A 381 11.41 -14.06 -5.56
N TYR A 382 12.69 -13.73 -5.53
CA TYR A 382 13.29 -12.90 -4.51
C TYR A 382 12.78 -11.44 -4.54
N VAL A 383 12.53 -10.85 -5.70
CA VAL A 383 12.03 -9.46 -5.74
C VAL A 383 10.63 -9.30 -5.15
N TRP A 384 9.82 -10.35 -5.11
CA TRP A 384 8.55 -10.32 -4.37
C TRP A 384 8.79 -10.17 -2.86
N ASP A 385 9.83 -10.82 -2.32
CA ASP A 385 10.19 -10.68 -0.91
C ASP A 385 10.72 -9.29 -0.61
N LEU A 386 11.53 -8.71 -1.50
CA LEU A 386 11.95 -7.30 -1.39
C LEU A 386 10.75 -6.34 -1.37
N GLY A 387 9.68 -6.68 -2.07
CA GLY A 387 8.46 -5.87 -2.15
C GLY A 387 7.61 -5.89 -0.89
N ARG A 388 7.78 -6.85 -0.01
CA ARG A 388 6.98 -6.99 1.22
C ARG A 388 7.80 -6.84 2.51
N ASP A 389 9.12 -7.01 2.46
CA ASP A 389 9.97 -6.85 3.65
C ASP A 389 10.10 -5.37 3.99
N THR A 390 9.84 -5.02 5.26
CA THR A 390 9.87 -3.63 5.75
C THR A 390 11.22 -2.94 5.54
N ARG A 391 12.31 -3.70 5.46
CA ARG A 391 13.67 -3.17 5.24
C ARG A 391 13.92 -2.68 3.82
N THR A 392 13.13 -3.15 2.84
CA THR A 392 13.33 -2.89 1.41
C THR A 392 12.10 -2.30 0.72
N ALA A 393 10.91 -2.45 1.29
CA ALA A 393 9.67 -1.93 0.73
C ALA A 393 9.66 -0.39 0.58
N GLU A 394 10.44 0.33 1.38
CA GLU A 394 10.58 1.79 1.28
C GLU A 394 11.76 2.22 0.39
N ILE A 395 12.63 1.27 0.02
CA ILE A 395 13.81 1.55 -0.82
C ILE A 395 13.43 1.44 -2.30
N PHE A 396 12.68 0.40 -2.66
CA PHE A 396 12.29 0.17 -4.04
C PHE A 396 10.94 0.83 -4.35
N THR A 397 10.86 1.53 -5.46
CA THR A 397 9.62 2.17 -5.95
C THR A 397 8.68 1.14 -6.58
N ALA A 398 9.23 0.12 -7.23
CA ALA A 398 8.49 -0.99 -7.83
C ALA A 398 9.38 -2.20 -8.05
N VAL A 399 8.74 -3.36 -8.21
CA VAL A 399 9.41 -4.63 -8.52
C VAL A 399 8.93 -5.24 -9.83
N ALA A 400 9.81 -5.96 -10.53
CA ALA A 400 9.47 -6.72 -11.72
C ALA A 400 10.01 -8.15 -11.61
N ALA A 401 9.12 -9.13 -11.66
CA ALA A 401 9.43 -10.55 -11.61
C ALA A 401 9.27 -11.19 -12.99
N ILE A 402 10.36 -11.68 -13.57
CA ILE A 402 10.35 -12.40 -14.84
C ILE A 402 10.45 -13.90 -14.54
N ILE A 403 9.43 -14.67 -14.94
CA ILE A 403 9.36 -16.16 -14.74
C ILE A 403 9.73 -16.59 -13.31
N GLY A 404 9.42 -15.76 -12.32
CA GLY A 404 9.76 -15.97 -10.91
C GLY A 404 8.52 -15.86 -10.02
N LEU A 405 7.97 -16.99 -9.61
CA LEU A 405 6.87 -17.09 -8.67
C LEU A 405 7.37 -17.80 -7.41
N PRO A 406 7.20 -17.21 -6.22
CA PRO A 406 7.67 -17.83 -4.99
C PRO A 406 6.87 -19.10 -4.64
N HIS A 407 7.38 -19.87 -3.70
CA HIS A 407 6.71 -21.10 -3.25
C HIS A 407 5.33 -20.82 -2.66
N ARG A 408 4.45 -21.82 -2.69
CA ARG A 408 3.16 -21.75 -2.02
C ARG A 408 3.35 -21.48 -0.53
N GLY A 409 2.43 -20.77 0.08
CA GLY A 409 2.57 -20.28 1.44
C GLY A 409 3.32 -18.95 1.56
N PHE A 410 3.93 -18.45 0.48
CA PHE A 410 4.58 -17.15 0.48
C PHE A 410 3.63 -16.00 0.84
N LEU A 411 2.36 -16.13 0.55
CA LEU A 411 1.34 -15.12 0.86
C LEU A 411 0.79 -15.21 2.31
N ASP A 412 1.32 -16.10 3.14
CA ASP A 412 1.05 -16.19 4.56
C ASP A 412 2.40 -16.02 5.32
N PRO A 413 2.69 -14.89 6.00
CA PRO A 413 1.80 -13.76 6.28
C PRO A 413 1.46 -12.91 5.03
N PRO A 414 0.36 -12.14 5.08
CA PRO A 414 -0.08 -11.32 3.95
C PRO A 414 0.93 -10.21 3.62
N VAL A 415 0.84 -9.69 2.40
CA VAL A 415 1.59 -8.50 1.99
C VAL A 415 1.23 -7.31 2.86
N LEU A 416 2.21 -6.45 3.14
CA LEU A 416 2.00 -5.22 3.91
C LEU A 416 0.99 -4.31 3.21
N GLU A 417 0.12 -3.70 4.00
CA GLU A 417 -0.79 -2.65 3.53
C GLU A 417 0.03 -1.49 2.94
N GLY A 418 -0.31 -1.06 1.72
CA GLY A 418 0.48 -0.08 0.99
C GLY A 418 1.67 -0.64 0.21
N GLY A 419 1.69 -1.95 -0.07
CA GLY A 419 2.73 -2.62 -0.86
C GLY A 419 3.05 -1.89 -2.18
N MET A 420 4.28 -2.08 -2.69
CA MET A 420 4.73 -1.36 -3.87
C MET A 420 4.12 -1.89 -5.18
N PRO A 421 4.09 -1.07 -6.24
CA PRO A 421 3.73 -1.51 -7.59
C PRO A 421 4.56 -2.69 -8.07
N ALA A 422 3.94 -3.60 -8.83
CA ALA A 422 4.61 -4.81 -9.29
C ALA A 422 4.15 -5.26 -10.68
N ILE A 423 5.10 -5.75 -11.49
CA ILE A 423 4.80 -6.42 -12.76
C ILE A 423 5.35 -7.85 -12.75
N SER A 424 4.47 -8.82 -13.02
CA SER A 424 4.81 -10.23 -13.21
C SER A 424 4.81 -10.56 -14.70
N VAL A 425 5.91 -11.08 -15.22
CA VAL A 425 6.05 -11.54 -16.60
C VAL A 425 6.29 -13.06 -16.61
N THR A 426 5.35 -13.85 -17.10
CA THR A 426 5.41 -15.31 -17.04
C THR A 426 5.19 -15.97 -18.40
N GLY A 427 5.60 -17.24 -18.51
CA GLY A 427 5.44 -18.05 -19.71
C GLY A 427 4.31 -19.06 -19.57
N THR A 428 3.34 -19.06 -20.49
CA THR A 428 2.23 -20.03 -20.47
C THR A 428 2.67 -21.47 -20.74
N ARG A 429 3.91 -21.65 -21.28
CA ARG A 429 4.54 -22.96 -21.50
C ARG A 429 5.71 -23.21 -20.58
N ASP A 430 5.87 -22.38 -19.54
CA ASP A 430 6.89 -22.60 -18.51
C ASP A 430 6.52 -23.84 -17.69
N ARG A 431 7.44 -24.78 -17.61
CA ARG A 431 7.29 -26.02 -16.84
C ARG A 431 8.17 -26.07 -15.60
N THR A 432 9.08 -25.12 -15.49
CA THR A 432 9.96 -24.97 -14.32
C THR A 432 9.26 -24.17 -13.24
N VAL A 433 8.68 -23.01 -13.62
CA VAL A 433 7.89 -22.14 -12.73
C VAL A 433 6.58 -21.78 -13.44
N PRO A 434 5.62 -22.72 -13.51
CA PRO A 434 4.37 -22.51 -14.25
C PRO A 434 3.51 -21.44 -13.57
N PRO A 435 2.90 -20.51 -14.35
CA PRO A 435 2.08 -19.42 -13.80
C PRO A 435 0.71 -19.87 -13.28
N GLY A 436 0.26 -21.08 -13.61
CA GLY A 436 -1.13 -21.50 -13.38
C GLY A 436 -2.09 -20.92 -14.41
N GLU A 437 -3.36 -21.26 -14.27
CA GLU A 437 -4.42 -20.70 -15.11
C GLU A 437 -4.74 -19.26 -14.73
N TRP A 438 -5.38 -18.50 -15.63
CA TRP A 438 -5.94 -17.22 -15.29
C TRP A 438 -6.97 -17.34 -14.15
N GLU A 439 -6.94 -16.37 -13.23
CA GLU A 439 -7.83 -16.31 -12.07
C GLU A 439 -7.67 -17.46 -11.06
N GLN A 440 -6.72 -18.35 -11.28
CA GLN A 440 -6.38 -19.40 -10.31
C GLN A 440 -5.70 -18.77 -9.10
N GLN A 441 -6.31 -18.90 -7.94
CA GLN A 441 -5.82 -18.33 -6.66
C GLN A 441 -5.09 -19.37 -5.80
N THR A 442 -4.58 -20.40 -6.40
CA THR A 442 -3.88 -21.48 -5.71
C THR A 442 -2.46 -21.61 -6.23
N PHE A 443 -1.67 -22.42 -5.53
CA PHE A 443 -0.32 -22.76 -6.00
C PHE A 443 -0.37 -23.59 -7.28
N THR A 444 0.77 -23.62 -8.00
CA THR A 444 1.00 -24.49 -9.15
C THR A 444 2.14 -25.45 -8.83
N THR A 445 2.32 -26.46 -9.67
CA THR A 445 3.43 -27.41 -9.55
C THR A 445 4.27 -27.41 -10.81
N THR A 446 5.60 -27.61 -10.67
CA THR A 446 6.47 -27.91 -11.81
C THR A 446 6.21 -29.34 -12.33
N SER A 447 6.46 -29.57 -13.61
CA SER A 447 6.30 -30.87 -14.25
C SER A 447 7.64 -31.54 -14.61
N ASP A 448 8.78 -30.95 -14.27
CA ASP A 448 10.09 -31.36 -14.77
C ASP A 448 10.91 -32.28 -13.81
N GLY A 449 10.26 -33.01 -12.93
CA GLY A 449 10.90 -34.02 -12.09
C GLY A 449 11.16 -33.56 -10.66
N ASP A 450 11.59 -32.31 -10.45
CA ASP A 450 11.64 -31.69 -9.14
C ASP A 450 10.30 -31.05 -8.87
N VAL A 451 9.50 -31.64 -8.01
CA VAL A 451 8.11 -31.19 -7.85
C VAL A 451 8.03 -30.14 -6.75
N TYR A 452 8.34 -28.90 -7.09
CA TYR A 452 8.10 -27.73 -6.25
C TYR A 452 6.70 -27.16 -6.47
N HIS A 453 6.12 -26.63 -5.41
CA HIS A 453 4.80 -26.01 -5.44
C HIS A 453 4.95 -24.48 -5.35
N TYR A 454 4.43 -23.78 -6.35
CA TYR A 454 4.54 -22.33 -6.46
C TYR A 454 3.22 -21.63 -6.23
N THR A 455 3.27 -20.38 -5.77
CA THR A 455 2.15 -19.47 -5.76
C THR A 455 1.77 -19.11 -7.20
N GLY A 456 0.50 -19.22 -7.57
CA GLY A 456 0.05 -18.88 -8.93
C GLY A 456 0.20 -17.38 -9.22
N ALA A 457 0.48 -17.03 -10.49
CA ALA A 457 0.68 -15.64 -10.90
C ALA A 457 -0.53 -14.75 -10.59
N SER A 458 -1.76 -15.23 -10.85
CA SER A 458 -2.97 -14.48 -10.48
C SER A 458 -3.20 -14.37 -8.98
N ALA A 459 -2.70 -15.31 -8.18
CA ALA A 459 -2.83 -15.24 -6.73
C ALA A 459 -1.93 -14.14 -6.15
N ILE A 460 -0.64 -14.13 -6.53
CA ILE A 460 0.30 -13.15 -6.00
C ILE A 460 -0.04 -11.73 -6.48
N THR A 461 -0.34 -11.56 -7.76
CA THR A 461 -0.67 -10.23 -8.31
C THR A 461 -1.96 -9.67 -7.73
N ARG A 462 -2.96 -10.53 -7.42
CA ARG A 462 -4.18 -10.10 -6.74
C ARG A 462 -3.89 -9.55 -5.35
N VAL A 463 -3.10 -10.26 -4.53
CA VAL A 463 -2.77 -9.81 -3.17
C VAL A 463 -1.97 -8.50 -3.21
N TRP A 464 -1.07 -8.32 -4.19
CA TRP A 464 -0.39 -7.05 -4.41
C TRP A 464 -1.33 -5.93 -4.83
N ALA A 465 -2.32 -6.23 -5.68
CA ALA A 465 -3.34 -5.27 -6.08
C ALA A 465 -4.23 -4.86 -4.89
N GLU A 466 -4.61 -5.79 -4.03
CA GLU A 466 -5.31 -5.51 -2.77
C GLU A 466 -4.50 -4.56 -1.88
N ALA A 467 -3.20 -4.80 -1.72
CA ALA A 467 -2.30 -3.94 -0.97
C ALA A 467 -2.14 -2.54 -1.59
N GLN A 468 -2.36 -2.39 -2.91
CA GLN A 468 -2.40 -1.11 -3.63
C GLN A 468 -3.79 -0.46 -3.61
N GLY A 469 -4.73 -1.00 -2.83
CA GLY A 469 -6.10 -0.49 -2.71
C GLY A 469 -6.94 -0.63 -3.98
N CYS A 470 -6.58 -1.58 -4.88
CA CYS A 470 -7.36 -1.84 -6.08
C CYS A 470 -8.64 -2.63 -5.77
N ASP A 471 -9.67 -2.47 -6.60
CA ASP A 471 -10.89 -3.29 -6.50
C ASP A 471 -10.65 -4.71 -7.03
N THR A 472 -10.29 -5.63 -6.14
CA THR A 472 -10.10 -7.05 -6.47
C THR A 472 -11.36 -7.91 -6.27
N SER A 473 -12.51 -7.29 -6.00
CA SER A 473 -13.82 -7.99 -5.96
C SER A 473 -14.27 -8.49 -7.34
N VAL A 474 -13.66 -7.96 -8.39
CA VAL A 474 -13.85 -8.34 -9.78
C VAL A 474 -12.58 -8.98 -10.35
N PRO A 475 -12.68 -9.84 -11.39
CA PRO A 475 -11.52 -10.37 -12.08
C PRO A 475 -10.64 -9.28 -12.70
N ALA A 476 -9.32 -9.53 -12.77
CA ALA A 476 -8.39 -8.66 -13.47
C ALA A 476 -8.80 -8.46 -14.95
N ALA A 477 -8.84 -7.23 -15.40
CA ALA A 477 -9.22 -6.88 -16.77
C ALA A 477 -7.98 -6.83 -17.69
N PRO A 478 -8.13 -7.13 -18.99
CA PRO A 478 -7.06 -6.94 -19.97
C PRO A 478 -6.58 -5.50 -20.02
N VAL A 479 -5.26 -5.32 -20.06
CA VAL A 479 -4.57 -4.02 -20.16
C VAL A 479 -3.77 -4.00 -21.47
N ASP A 480 -4.00 -3.01 -22.31
CA ASP A 480 -3.20 -2.81 -23.51
C ASP A 480 -1.89 -2.12 -23.14
N VAL A 481 -0.81 -2.90 -23.14
CA VAL A 481 0.56 -2.42 -22.84
C VAL A 481 1.37 -2.19 -24.13
N GLY A 482 0.74 -2.23 -25.32
CA GLY A 482 1.41 -2.01 -26.59
C GLY A 482 2.34 -3.15 -27.04
N VAL A 483 2.39 -4.28 -26.34
CA VAL A 483 3.27 -5.43 -26.64
C VAL A 483 2.46 -6.59 -27.19
N ALA A 484 2.62 -6.87 -28.48
CA ALA A 484 1.83 -7.90 -29.18
C ALA A 484 2.06 -9.35 -28.67
N ASN A 485 3.17 -9.60 -28.00
CA ASN A 485 3.56 -10.94 -27.57
C ASN A 485 3.11 -11.29 -26.15
N ALA A 486 2.51 -10.35 -25.42
CA ALA A 486 2.07 -10.53 -24.06
C ALA A 486 0.60 -10.14 -23.89
N GLU A 487 -0.14 -10.94 -23.13
CA GLU A 487 -1.44 -10.58 -22.57
C GLU A 487 -1.21 -10.13 -21.13
N CYS A 488 -1.51 -8.86 -20.83
CA CYS A 488 -1.43 -8.34 -19.49
C CYS A 488 -2.82 -8.10 -18.91
N ARG A 489 -2.99 -8.36 -17.63
CA ARG A 489 -4.21 -8.08 -16.87
C ARG A 489 -3.88 -7.33 -15.59
N GLY A 490 -4.81 -6.51 -15.12
CA GLY A 490 -4.68 -5.75 -13.89
C GLY A 490 -6.03 -5.30 -13.35
N TRP A 491 -6.04 -4.69 -12.18
CA TRP A 491 -7.25 -4.21 -11.50
C TRP A 491 -7.33 -2.69 -11.59
N SER A 492 -8.55 -2.18 -11.65
CA SER A 492 -8.85 -0.75 -11.65
C SER A 492 -9.20 -0.24 -10.25
N TYR A 493 -9.40 1.07 -10.14
CA TYR A 493 -9.77 1.74 -8.89
C TYR A 493 -8.75 1.54 -7.76
N CYS A 494 -7.46 1.64 -8.12
CA CYS A 494 -6.36 1.61 -7.18
C CYS A 494 -6.12 3.01 -6.57
N GLN A 495 -5.38 3.07 -5.48
CA GLN A 495 -5.02 4.36 -4.86
C GLN A 495 -4.07 5.20 -5.72
N THR A 496 -3.28 4.57 -6.57
CA THR A 496 -2.35 5.25 -7.47
C THR A 496 -3.01 5.52 -8.81
N GLU A 497 -3.07 6.78 -9.23
CA GLU A 497 -3.48 7.17 -10.57
C GLU A 497 -2.27 7.09 -11.53
N SER A 498 -2.27 6.09 -12.40
CA SER A 498 -1.25 5.90 -13.44
C SER A 498 -1.92 5.44 -14.74
N GLN A 499 -1.20 5.48 -15.86
CA GLN A 499 -1.73 5.07 -17.16
C GLN A 499 -2.14 3.57 -17.14
N TRP A 500 -1.36 2.73 -16.48
CA TRP A 500 -1.66 1.31 -16.25
C TRP A 500 -1.93 1.06 -14.77
N PRO A 501 -2.65 -0.02 -14.43
CA PRO A 501 -2.76 -0.45 -13.04
C PRO A 501 -1.38 -0.63 -12.38
N PRO A 502 -1.25 -0.33 -11.08
CA PRO A 502 0.01 -0.47 -10.35
C PRO A 502 0.47 -1.92 -10.20
N VAL A 503 -0.39 -2.90 -10.51
CA VAL A 503 -0.04 -4.32 -10.51
C VAL A 503 -0.51 -4.98 -11.80
N LEU A 504 0.43 -5.62 -12.51
CA LEU A 504 0.18 -6.32 -13.77
C LEU A 504 0.59 -7.81 -13.70
N ASP A 505 -0.30 -8.70 -14.14
CA ASP A 505 -0.03 -10.09 -14.52
C ASP A 505 0.10 -10.16 -16.03
N CYS A 506 1.31 -10.32 -16.55
CA CYS A 506 1.62 -10.37 -17.98
C CYS A 506 2.08 -11.77 -18.36
N ARG A 507 1.43 -12.39 -19.34
CA ARG A 507 1.73 -13.75 -19.80
C ARG A 507 1.99 -13.80 -21.28
N ALA A 508 3.01 -14.58 -21.69
CA ALA A 508 3.36 -14.76 -23.09
C ALA A 508 3.48 -16.25 -23.45
N ASP A 509 3.33 -16.57 -24.75
CA ASP A 509 3.56 -17.94 -25.24
C ASP A 509 5.05 -18.26 -25.29
N MET A 510 5.66 -18.47 -24.11
CA MET A 510 7.08 -18.79 -23.93
C MET A 510 7.26 -19.85 -22.85
N GLY A 511 8.42 -20.51 -22.84
CA GLY A 511 8.88 -21.38 -21.76
C GLY A 511 9.65 -20.59 -20.69
N HIS A 512 10.53 -21.28 -19.95
CA HIS A 512 11.36 -20.68 -18.90
C HIS A 512 12.49 -19.82 -19.51
N THR A 513 12.17 -18.58 -19.89
CA THR A 513 13.11 -17.64 -20.54
C THR A 513 12.71 -16.21 -20.29
N TYR A 514 13.65 -15.30 -20.13
CA TYR A 514 13.39 -13.90 -19.79
C TYR A 514 12.82 -13.08 -20.96
N ARG A 515 13.13 -13.46 -22.21
CA ARG A 515 12.68 -12.72 -23.41
C ARG A 515 12.91 -11.20 -23.28
N LEU A 516 14.12 -10.82 -22.90
CA LEU A 516 14.53 -9.44 -22.67
C LEU A 516 14.34 -8.53 -23.89
N ASP A 517 14.19 -9.13 -25.06
CA ASP A 517 13.89 -8.43 -26.32
C ASP A 517 12.59 -7.62 -26.28
N TRP A 518 11.62 -8.00 -25.45
CA TRP A 518 10.37 -7.27 -25.26
C TRP A 518 9.97 -7.08 -23.79
N SER A 519 10.37 -8.00 -22.89
CA SER A 519 10.00 -7.89 -21.47
C SER A 519 10.72 -6.72 -20.79
N TRP A 520 11.98 -6.46 -21.16
CA TRP A 520 12.73 -5.36 -20.58
C TRP A 520 12.16 -3.98 -20.93
N PRO A 521 11.89 -3.62 -22.22
CA PRO A 521 11.18 -2.38 -22.55
C PRO A 521 9.84 -2.24 -21.84
N LEU A 522 9.03 -3.30 -21.79
CA LEU A 522 7.75 -3.30 -21.07
C LEU A 522 7.91 -2.98 -19.58
N ILE A 523 8.91 -3.56 -18.93
CA ILE A 523 9.20 -3.31 -17.51
C ILE A 523 9.62 -1.85 -17.30
N LEU A 524 10.46 -1.30 -18.16
CA LEU A 524 10.85 0.10 -18.04
C LEU A 524 9.67 1.04 -18.33
N ASP A 525 8.81 0.73 -19.31
CA ASP A 525 7.58 1.50 -19.56
C ASP A 525 6.64 1.44 -18.34
N PHE A 526 6.56 0.29 -17.67
CA PHE A 526 5.79 0.14 -16.43
C PHE A 526 6.38 1.01 -15.31
N PHE A 527 7.69 1.05 -15.14
CA PHE A 527 8.33 1.87 -14.11
C PHE A 527 8.20 3.37 -14.36
N GLU A 528 8.27 3.81 -15.60
CA GLU A 528 8.25 5.24 -15.97
C GLU A 528 6.87 5.89 -15.84
N GLN A 529 5.82 5.11 -15.73
CA GLN A 529 4.48 5.65 -15.51
C GLN A 529 4.11 5.82 -14.02
N LEU A 530 4.92 5.26 -13.11
CA LEU A 530 4.71 5.37 -11.66
C LEU A 530 5.27 6.70 -11.12
#